data_e36eebae0f416192847cd15bd3c23409
#
_entry.id   e36eebae0f416192847cd15bd3c23409
#
_cell.length_a   1.000
_cell.length_b   1.000
_cell.length_c   1.000
_cell.angle_alpha   90.00
_cell.angle_beta   90.00
_cell.angle_gamma   90.00
#
_symmetry.space_group_name_H-M   'P 1'
#
loop_
_entity.id
_entity.type
_entity.pdbx_description
1 polymer ?
#
loop_
_entity_poly.entity_id
_entity_poly.type
_entity_poly.pdbx_seq_one_letter_code
_entity_poly.pdbx_strand_id
1 'polypeptide(L)'
;VEDAFADYIQADGKMFYVVTFPTENFTLAYDIFSDSWYQWGYWNQNNGSYDRFYPNCYAYCPEWGFHIIGDRFTGKLYKFGKDYYQDIENVIRMLKRSGHIDHGTYQTKKSNALLIKAKSGQLDDAVVSIRWKDNGKNQWSNYHNIPLKDQGDTNFFAKMTRLGMYRSRQYEIVHTENAPFSLAGIEEDVEGLIGR
;
A
#
# COMPACT_ATOMS: atom_id res chain seq x y z
N VAL A 1 7.96 -24.44 4.66
CA VAL A 1 9.16 -23.59 4.90
C VAL A 1 10.41 -24.19 4.25
N GLU A 2 10.37 -25.46 3.84
CA GLU A 2 11.53 -26.16 3.22
C GLU A 2 11.92 -25.60 1.85
N ASP A 3 11.01 -24.93 1.15
CA ASP A 3 11.19 -24.35 -0.18
C ASP A 3 11.43 -22.83 -0.19
N ALA A 4 11.59 -22.23 0.99
CA ALA A 4 11.82 -20.79 1.08
C ALA A 4 13.17 -20.41 0.47
N PHE A 5 13.19 -19.29 -0.25
CA PHE A 5 14.41 -18.67 -0.76
C PHE A 5 14.42 -17.17 -0.46
N ALA A 6 15.61 -16.59 -0.46
CA ALA A 6 15.77 -15.17 -0.13
C ALA A 6 16.77 -14.50 -1.06
N ASP A 7 16.51 -13.22 -1.32
CA ASP A 7 17.38 -12.34 -2.10
C ASP A 7 17.57 -11.00 -1.40
N TYR A 8 18.69 -10.34 -1.69
CA TYR A 8 18.88 -8.94 -1.36
C TYR A 8 18.54 -8.08 -2.57
N ILE A 9 17.47 -7.28 -2.44
CA ILE A 9 17.00 -6.42 -3.52
C ILE A 9 17.30 -4.97 -3.14
N GLN A 10 18.02 -4.27 -4.03
CA GLN A 10 18.21 -2.84 -3.91
C GLN A 10 17.16 -2.12 -4.77
N ALA A 11 16.40 -1.23 -4.18
CA ALA A 11 15.39 -0.44 -4.85
C ALA A 11 15.35 0.98 -4.27
N ASP A 12 15.38 1.99 -5.13
CA ASP A 12 15.26 3.41 -4.76
C ASP A 12 16.21 3.87 -3.62
N GLY A 13 17.47 3.41 -3.66
CA GLY A 13 18.47 3.71 -2.64
C GLY A 13 18.28 2.99 -1.30
N LYS A 14 17.28 2.12 -1.21
CA LYS A 14 17.04 1.24 -0.06
C LYS A 14 17.50 -0.17 -0.35
N MET A 15 17.77 -0.91 0.72
CA MET A 15 18.13 -2.33 0.64
C MET A 15 17.09 -3.15 1.39
N PHE A 16 16.55 -4.15 0.70
CA PHE A 16 15.55 -5.06 1.23
C PHE A 16 16.09 -6.48 1.29
N TYR A 17 15.88 -7.14 2.42
CA TYR A 17 15.99 -8.59 2.52
C TYR A 17 14.63 -9.19 2.22
N VAL A 18 14.52 -9.89 1.10
CA VAL A 18 13.25 -10.41 0.57
C VAL A 18 13.22 -11.92 0.71
N VAL A 19 12.26 -12.42 1.46
CA VAL A 19 12.07 -13.87 1.68
C VAL A 19 10.76 -14.29 1.05
N THR A 20 10.83 -15.24 0.16
CA THR A 20 9.67 -15.82 -0.54
C THR A 20 9.42 -17.25 -0.06
N PHE A 21 8.15 -17.54 0.21
CA PHE A 21 7.64 -18.84 0.62
C PHE A 21 6.72 -19.37 -0.49
N PRO A 22 7.26 -20.17 -1.42
CA PRO A 22 6.52 -20.63 -2.60
C PRO A 22 5.26 -21.44 -2.28
N THR A 23 5.34 -22.40 -1.38
CA THR A 23 4.20 -23.22 -0.96
C THR A 23 3.12 -22.41 -0.27
N GLU A 24 3.51 -21.46 0.59
CA GLU A 24 2.58 -20.58 1.30
C GLU A 24 2.08 -19.42 0.45
N ASN A 25 2.60 -19.29 -0.76
CA ASN A 25 2.25 -18.28 -1.76
C ASN A 25 2.33 -16.84 -1.23
N PHE A 26 3.38 -16.51 -0.46
CA PHE A 26 3.58 -15.15 0.02
C PHE A 26 5.06 -14.77 0.11
N THR A 27 5.34 -13.46 0.19
CA THR A 27 6.69 -12.89 0.29
C THR A 27 6.73 -11.78 1.31
N LEU A 28 7.76 -11.79 2.13
CA LEU A 28 8.09 -10.72 3.08
C LEU A 28 9.33 -9.96 2.63
N ALA A 29 9.32 -8.66 2.77
CA ALA A 29 10.45 -7.78 2.51
C ALA A 29 10.77 -6.97 3.77
N TYR A 30 11.99 -7.08 4.24
CA TYR A 30 12.51 -6.33 5.37
C TYR A 30 13.33 -5.15 4.85
N ASP A 31 12.88 -3.94 5.13
CA ASP A 31 13.65 -2.72 4.83
C ASP A 31 14.69 -2.52 5.93
N ILE A 32 15.96 -2.69 5.56
CA ILE A 32 17.10 -2.62 6.49
C ILE A 32 17.26 -1.22 7.09
N PHE A 33 16.86 -0.17 6.36
CA PHE A 33 17.02 1.21 6.84
C PHE A 33 15.90 1.66 7.78
N SER A 34 14.67 1.22 7.54
CA SER A 34 13.53 1.61 8.37
C SER A 34 13.19 0.60 9.47
N ASP A 35 13.93 -0.52 9.56
CA ASP A 35 13.69 -1.62 10.51
C ASP A 35 12.22 -2.09 10.46
N SER A 36 11.71 -2.28 9.25
CA SER A 36 10.29 -2.56 9.05
C SER A 36 10.05 -3.68 8.07
N TRP A 37 9.05 -4.52 8.36
CA TRP A 37 8.60 -5.57 7.48
C TRP A 37 7.44 -5.12 6.62
N TYR A 38 7.49 -5.51 5.36
CA TYR A 38 6.45 -5.31 4.36
C TYR A 38 6.07 -6.65 3.73
N GLN A 39 4.83 -6.78 3.34
CA GLN A 39 4.43 -7.86 2.46
C GLN A 39 4.54 -7.37 1.01
N TRP A 40 5.38 -8.03 0.20
CA TRP A 40 5.42 -7.84 -1.23
C TRP A 40 4.60 -8.91 -1.91
N GLY A 41 3.82 -8.53 -2.91
CA GLY A 41 2.94 -9.47 -3.58
C GLY A 41 2.51 -8.98 -4.95
N TYR A 42 2.11 -9.93 -5.76
CA TYR A 42 1.47 -9.70 -7.03
C TYR A 42 -0.05 -9.69 -6.85
N TRP A 43 -0.72 -8.66 -7.34
CA TRP A 43 -2.17 -8.59 -7.26
C TRP A 43 -2.82 -9.44 -8.36
N ASN A 44 -3.41 -10.55 -7.99
CA ASN A 44 -4.15 -11.41 -8.90
C ASN A 44 -5.59 -10.90 -9.05
N GLN A 45 -5.88 -10.25 -10.17
CA GLN A 45 -7.20 -9.65 -10.43
C GLN A 45 -8.30 -10.71 -10.55
N ASN A 46 -7.97 -11.92 -11.02
CA ASN A 46 -8.95 -12.97 -11.21
C ASN A 46 -9.49 -13.52 -9.88
N ASN A 47 -8.62 -13.60 -8.89
CA ASN A 47 -8.96 -14.14 -7.56
C ASN A 47 -9.26 -13.04 -6.54
N GLY A 48 -8.93 -11.78 -6.84
CA GLY A 48 -9.05 -10.67 -5.90
C GLY A 48 -8.15 -10.83 -4.66
N SER A 49 -7.00 -11.48 -4.81
CA SER A 49 -6.07 -11.78 -3.73
C SER A 49 -4.63 -11.45 -4.11
N TYR A 50 -3.76 -11.36 -3.10
CA TYR A 50 -2.33 -11.26 -3.33
C TYR A 50 -1.72 -12.65 -3.41
N ASP A 51 -0.97 -12.90 -4.49
CA ASP A 51 -0.03 -13.98 -4.61
C ASP A 51 1.37 -13.53 -4.17
N ARG A 52 2.32 -14.47 -4.01
CA ARG A 52 3.71 -14.16 -3.72
C ARG A 52 4.30 -13.20 -4.76
N PHE A 53 5.35 -12.48 -4.38
CA PHE A 53 6.06 -11.58 -5.28
C PHE A 53 6.41 -12.24 -6.61
N TYR A 54 6.25 -11.50 -7.70
CA TYR A 54 6.31 -12.03 -9.06
C TYR A 54 7.65 -12.65 -9.43
N PRO A 55 8.80 -12.05 -9.10
CA PRO A 55 10.12 -12.57 -9.43
C PRO A 55 10.47 -13.87 -8.71
N ASN A 56 11.27 -14.69 -9.41
CA ASN A 56 11.87 -15.89 -8.88
C ASN A 56 13.39 -15.74 -8.66
N CYS A 57 13.99 -14.74 -9.29
CA CYS A 57 15.39 -14.37 -9.10
C CYS A 57 15.59 -12.88 -9.38
N TYR A 58 16.66 -12.33 -8.84
CA TYR A 58 17.04 -10.93 -8.97
C TYR A 58 18.54 -10.81 -9.21
N ALA A 59 18.92 -9.83 -10.05
CA ALA A 59 20.31 -9.44 -10.24
C ALA A 59 20.40 -7.95 -10.59
N TYR A 60 21.45 -7.30 -10.11
CA TYR A 60 21.85 -5.99 -10.61
C TYR A 60 22.87 -6.16 -11.72
N CYS A 61 22.68 -5.51 -12.86
CA CYS A 61 23.61 -5.50 -13.97
C CYS A 61 24.38 -4.17 -14.01
N PRO A 62 25.64 -4.11 -13.56
CA PRO A 62 26.40 -2.86 -13.51
C PRO A 62 26.66 -2.25 -14.90
N GLU A 63 26.85 -3.09 -15.92
CA GLU A 63 27.13 -2.65 -17.29
C GLU A 63 25.95 -1.86 -17.89
N TRP A 64 24.73 -2.20 -17.49
CA TRP A 64 23.52 -1.56 -18.00
C TRP A 64 22.90 -0.57 -17.02
N GLY A 65 23.38 -0.56 -15.78
CA GLY A 65 22.91 0.35 -14.73
C GLY A 65 21.48 0.11 -14.27
N PHE A 66 20.93 -1.10 -14.42
CA PHE A 66 19.59 -1.43 -13.98
C PHE A 66 19.48 -2.82 -13.34
N HIS A 67 18.41 -2.99 -12.61
CA HIS A 67 18.05 -4.24 -11.94
C HIS A 67 17.22 -5.12 -12.88
N ILE A 68 17.48 -6.42 -12.83
CA ILE A 68 16.79 -7.43 -13.65
C ILE A 68 16.13 -8.42 -12.70
N ILE A 69 14.92 -8.82 -13.04
CA ILE A 69 14.17 -9.86 -12.36
C ILE A 69 13.77 -10.95 -13.37
N GLY A 70 13.80 -12.19 -12.93
CA GLY A 70 13.33 -13.35 -13.70
C GLY A 70 11.91 -13.72 -13.32
N ASP A 71 11.08 -13.91 -14.33
CA ASP A 71 9.68 -14.31 -14.18
C ASP A 71 9.56 -15.79 -13.77
N ARG A 72 8.66 -16.04 -12.83
CA ARG A 72 8.33 -17.40 -12.36
C ARG A 72 7.44 -18.22 -13.30
N PHE A 73 6.75 -17.55 -14.26
CA PHE A 73 5.76 -18.19 -15.11
C PHE A 73 6.24 -18.45 -16.53
N THR A 74 6.97 -17.53 -17.12
CA THR A 74 7.29 -17.55 -18.55
C THR A 74 8.78 -17.65 -18.84
N GLY A 75 9.65 -17.55 -17.82
CA GLY A 75 11.10 -17.50 -17.98
C GLY A 75 11.63 -16.24 -18.66
N LYS A 76 10.83 -15.19 -18.76
CA LYS A 76 11.24 -13.90 -19.29
C LYS A 76 11.99 -13.09 -18.25
N LEU A 77 12.82 -12.16 -18.73
CA LEU A 77 13.52 -11.20 -17.90
C LEU A 77 12.87 -9.83 -18.05
N TYR A 78 12.73 -9.14 -16.92
CA TYR A 78 12.16 -7.79 -16.88
C TYR A 78 13.07 -6.83 -16.14
N LYS A 79 12.99 -5.56 -16.50
CA LYS A 79 13.58 -4.48 -15.71
C LYS A 79 12.77 -4.28 -14.43
N PHE A 80 13.50 -4.08 -13.32
CA PHE A 80 12.92 -3.74 -12.04
C PHE A 80 13.46 -2.37 -11.59
N GLY A 81 12.60 -1.50 -11.09
CA GLY A 81 13.01 -0.18 -10.62
C GLY A 81 11.83 0.70 -10.23
N LYS A 82 12.14 1.86 -9.64
CA LYS A 82 11.19 2.81 -9.08
C LYS A 82 10.29 3.51 -10.10
N ASP A 83 10.66 3.47 -11.36
CA ASP A 83 9.93 4.17 -12.43
C ASP A 83 8.82 3.30 -13.06
N TYR A 84 8.64 2.09 -12.53
CA TYR A 84 7.63 1.14 -12.98
C TYR A 84 6.55 0.97 -11.91
N TYR A 85 5.32 1.33 -12.25
CA TYR A 85 4.14 1.28 -11.37
C TYR A 85 3.14 0.20 -11.79
N GLN A 86 3.58 -0.71 -12.66
CA GLN A 86 2.82 -1.88 -13.11
C GLN A 86 3.70 -3.13 -13.07
N ASP A 87 3.11 -4.25 -12.76
CA ASP A 87 3.69 -5.58 -12.91
C ASP A 87 3.34 -6.10 -14.32
N ILE A 88 4.14 -5.72 -15.32
CA ILE A 88 3.95 -6.05 -16.75
C ILE A 88 2.67 -5.38 -17.27
N GLU A 89 1.54 -6.10 -17.29
CA GLU A 89 0.23 -5.61 -17.72
C GLU A 89 -0.76 -5.43 -16.54
N ASN A 90 -0.33 -5.77 -15.31
CA ASN A 90 -1.19 -5.73 -14.14
C ASN A 90 -0.86 -4.54 -13.25
N VAL A 91 -1.89 -4.05 -12.58
CA VAL A 91 -1.71 -2.96 -11.63
C VAL A 91 -0.95 -3.42 -10.38
N ILE A 92 -0.02 -2.60 -9.91
CA ILE A 92 0.54 -2.76 -8.58
C ILE A 92 -0.48 -2.20 -7.59
N ARG A 93 -1.11 -3.08 -6.82
CA ARG A 93 -2.07 -2.66 -5.81
C ARG A 93 -1.37 -2.41 -4.49
N MET A 94 -1.15 -1.14 -4.17
CA MET A 94 -0.68 -0.74 -2.87
C MET A 94 -1.83 -0.72 -1.87
N LEU A 95 -1.66 -1.39 -0.73
CA LEU A 95 -2.63 -1.43 0.36
C LEU A 95 -1.94 -1.09 1.67
N LYS A 96 -2.52 -0.14 2.41
CA LYS A 96 -2.11 0.18 3.78
C LYS A 96 -3.32 0.13 4.70
N ARG A 97 -3.17 -0.58 5.80
CA ARG A 97 -4.21 -0.74 6.81
C ARG A 97 -3.70 -0.25 8.15
N SER A 98 -4.48 0.58 8.84
CA SER A 98 -4.14 1.01 10.19
C SER A 98 -4.41 -0.10 11.21
N GLY A 99 -3.86 0.02 12.39
CA GLY A 99 -4.41 -0.64 13.58
C GLY A 99 -5.78 -0.10 13.95
N HIS A 100 -6.36 -0.61 15.03
CA HIS A 100 -7.56 -0.04 15.63
C HIS A 100 -7.20 1.25 16.38
N ILE A 101 -7.83 2.35 15.98
CA ILE A 101 -7.62 3.69 16.54
C ILE A 101 -8.79 4.00 17.46
N ASP A 102 -8.53 4.17 18.74
CA ASP A 102 -9.53 4.51 19.77
C ASP A 102 -9.26 5.85 20.45
N HIS A 103 -8.17 6.53 20.06
CA HIS A 103 -7.71 7.79 20.66
C HIS A 103 -7.57 7.72 22.19
N GLY A 104 -7.20 6.55 22.73
CA GLY A 104 -6.99 6.32 24.16
C GLY A 104 -8.28 6.24 24.98
N THR A 105 -9.44 6.12 24.35
CA THR A 105 -10.74 6.02 25.06
C THR A 105 -11.76 5.22 24.28
N TYR A 106 -12.54 4.39 24.99
CA TYR A 106 -13.66 3.63 24.43
C TYR A 106 -14.99 4.41 24.37
N GLN A 107 -14.98 5.70 24.73
CA GLN A 107 -16.16 6.54 24.56
C GLN A 107 -16.50 6.73 23.09
N THR A 108 -17.79 6.98 22.82
CA THR A 108 -18.23 7.30 21.46
C THR A 108 -17.66 8.61 21.01
N LYS A 109 -17.10 8.61 19.80
CA LYS A 109 -16.51 9.76 19.13
C LYS A 109 -17.24 10.04 17.83
N LYS A 110 -17.29 11.31 17.46
CA LYS A 110 -17.77 11.73 16.16
C LYS A 110 -16.57 12.18 15.33
N SER A 111 -16.42 11.57 14.17
CA SER A 111 -15.42 11.98 13.20
C SER A 111 -15.95 13.13 12.35
N ASN A 112 -15.45 14.31 12.56
CA ASN A 112 -15.84 15.52 11.83
C ASN A 112 -15.18 15.57 10.47
N ALA A 113 -13.89 15.25 10.42
CA ALA A 113 -13.12 15.24 9.18
C ALA A 113 -11.94 14.28 9.25
N LEU A 114 -11.56 13.77 8.09
CA LEU A 114 -10.32 13.03 7.84
C LEU A 114 -9.51 13.81 6.81
N LEU A 115 -8.27 14.14 7.14
CA LEU A 115 -7.34 14.82 6.26
C LEU A 115 -6.26 13.84 5.82
N ILE A 116 -6.13 13.65 4.52
CA ILE A 116 -5.11 12.78 3.91
C ILE A 116 -4.04 13.66 3.30
N LYS A 117 -2.79 13.44 3.70
CA LYS A 117 -1.61 14.12 3.14
C LYS A 117 -0.84 13.12 2.30
N ALA A 118 -0.64 13.41 1.03
CA ALA A 118 0.09 12.55 0.11
C ALA A 118 0.91 13.35 -0.88
N LYS A 119 1.89 12.69 -1.50
CA LYS A 119 2.58 13.16 -2.69
C LYS A 119 2.06 12.38 -3.89
N SER A 120 1.68 13.09 -4.92
CA SER A 120 1.20 12.56 -6.20
C SER A 120 1.53 13.58 -7.31
N GLY A 121 0.86 13.53 -8.45
CA GLY A 121 0.95 14.63 -9.42
C GLY A 121 1.65 14.25 -10.71
N GLN A 122 1.58 12.98 -11.12
CA GLN A 122 2.11 12.50 -12.39
C GLN A 122 1.02 12.01 -13.36
N LEU A 123 -0.22 11.89 -12.90
CA LEU A 123 -1.37 11.50 -13.72
C LEU A 123 -2.55 12.40 -13.40
N ASP A 124 -3.25 12.84 -14.44
CA ASP A 124 -4.56 13.44 -14.32
C ASP A 124 -5.59 12.35 -13.94
N ASP A 125 -6.62 12.74 -13.20
CA ASP A 125 -7.73 11.87 -12.78
C ASP A 125 -7.36 10.65 -11.91
N ALA A 126 -6.12 10.56 -11.40
CA ALA A 126 -5.74 9.48 -10.49
C ALA A 126 -6.52 9.57 -9.18
N VAL A 127 -6.85 8.40 -8.61
CA VAL A 127 -7.62 8.31 -7.37
C VAL A 127 -6.91 7.46 -6.32
N VAL A 128 -7.18 7.79 -5.06
CA VAL A 128 -6.90 6.92 -3.92
C VAL A 128 -8.22 6.50 -3.29
N SER A 129 -8.36 5.22 -2.99
CA SER A 129 -9.55 4.66 -2.40
C SER A 129 -9.36 4.43 -0.91
N ILE A 130 -10.31 4.87 -0.10
CA ILE A 130 -10.30 4.67 1.34
C ILE A 130 -11.60 4.02 1.81
N ARG A 131 -11.51 3.14 2.77
CA ARG A 131 -12.64 2.59 3.52
C ARG A 131 -12.27 2.39 4.99
N TRP A 132 -13.27 2.17 5.80
CA TRP A 132 -13.08 1.94 7.23
C TRP A 132 -14.05 0.89 7.77
N LYS A 133 -13.72 0.37 8.93
CA LYS A 133 -14.61 -0.45 9.74
C LYS A 133 -14.56 0.00 11.20
N ASP A 134 -15.70 -0.06 11.85
CA ASP A 134 -15.90 0.48 13.19
C ASP A 134 -16.14 -0.63 14.22
N ASN A 135 -15.67 -0.39 15.43
CA ASN A 135 -16.02 -1.16 16.63
C ASN A 135 -15.73 -2.67 16.50
N GLY A 136 -14.65 -3.03 15.82
CA GLY A 136 -14.26 -4.43 15.61
C GLY A 136 -15.17 -5.24 14.69
N LYS A 137 -16.09 -4.59 13.96
CA LYS A 137 -16.93 -5.28 12.98
C LYS A 137 -16.06 -5.91 11.89
N ASN A 138 -16.50 -7.04 11.35
CA ASN A 138 -15.81 -7.67 10.22
C ASN A 138 -16.11 -7.00 8.88
N GLN A 139 -17.21 -6.25 8.81
CA GLN A 139 -17.66 -5.60 7.58
C GLN A 139 -16.99 -4.23 7.40
N TRP A 140 -16.37 -4.03 6.25
CA TRP A 140 -15.85 -2.74 5.80
C TRP A 140 -16.97 -1.88 5.20
N SER A 141 -16.82 -0.55 5.30
CA SER A 141 -17.62 0.38 4.51
C SER A 141 -17.33 0.19 3.00
N ASN A 142 -18.15 0.79 2.16
CA ASN A 142 -17.80 0.93 0.74
C ASN A 142 -16.52 1.77 0.60
N TYR A 143 -15.80 1.60 -0.52
CA TYR A 143 -14.70 2.47 -0.87
C TYR A 143 -15.21 3.87 -1.22
N HIS A 144 -14.50 4.86 -0.72
CA HIS A 144 -14.65 6.26 -1.09
C HIS A 144 -13.43 6.64 -1.92
N ASN A 145 -13.65 6.99 -3.17
CA ASN A 145 -12.60 7.41 -4.09
C ASN A 145 -12.34 8.90 -3.91
N ILE A 146 -11.09 9.24 -3.68
CA ILE A 146 -10.63 10.61 -3.49
C ILE A 146 -9.75 10.94 -4.68
N PRO A 147 -10.11 11.93 -5.52
CA PRO A 147 -9.26 12.35 -6.62
C PRO A 147 -7.95 12.90 -6.09
N LEU A 148 -6.85 12.47 -6.67
CA LEU A 148 -5.55 13.04 -6.47
C LEU A 148 -5.43 14.31 -7.32
N LYS A 149 -4.44 15.15 -7.01
CA LYS A 149 -4.19 16.38 -7.76
C LYS A 149 -3.69 16.08 -9.18
N ASP A 150 -3.99 17.01 -10.07
CA ASP A 150 -3.57 16.97 -11.47
C ASP A 150 -2.05 17.00 -11.63
N GLN A 151 -1.59 16.69 -12.82
CA GLN A 151 -0.17 16.68 -13.16
C GLN A 151 0.48 18.02 -12.83
N GLY A 152 1.59 17.97 -12.08
CA GLY A 152 2.34 19.15 -11.63
C GLY A 152 2.10 19.56 -10.18
N ASP A 153 1.00 19.16 -9.56
CA ASP A 153 0.70 19.40 -8.15
C ASP A 153 1.27 18.28 -7.26
N THR A 154 2.46 18.49 -6.71
CA THR A 154 3.21 17.44 -5.98
C THR A 154 2.74 17.20 -4.55
N ASN A 155 2.05 18.16 -3.93
CA ASN A 155 1.53 18.02 -2.56
C ASN A 155 0.01 17.99 -2.59
N PHE A 156 -0.54 16.93 -2.05
CA PHE A 156 -1.96 16.67 -2.04
C PHE A 156 -2.51 16.69 -0.60
N PHE A 157 -3.60 17.45 -0.43
CA PHE A 157 -4.40 17.44 0.79
C PHE A 157 -5.85 17.20 0.43
N ALA A 158 -6.37 16.02 0.82
CA ALA A 158 -7.78 15.71 0.69
C ALA A 158 -8.46 15.77 2.04
N LYS A 159 -9.67 16.32 2.06
CA LYS A 159 -10.52 16.36 3.24
C LYS A 159 -11.80 15.59 2.97
N MET A 160 -12.07 14.60 3.81
CA MET A 160 -13.35 13.90 3.89
C MET A 160 -14.11 14.36 5.14
N THR A 161 -15.43 14.46 5.03
CA THR A 161 -16.30 14.85 6.14
C THR A 161 -17.43 13.84 6.30
N ARG A 162 -18.18 13.93 7.41
CA ARG A 162 -19.36 13.10 7.70
C ARG A 162 -19.04 11.62 7.83
N LEU A 163 -17.97 11.30 8.52
CA LEU A 163 -17.49 9.93 8.69
C LEU A 163 -18.22 9.15 9.81
N GLY A 164 -19.26 9.76 10.40
CA GLY A 164 -20.11 9.11 11.40
C GLY A 164 -19.48 9.01 12.78
N MET A 165 -20.07 8.15 13.62
CA MET A 165 -19.67 7.95 15.01
C MET A 165 -19.13 6.55 15.22
N TYR A 166 -18.12 6.42 16.08
CA TYR A 166 -17.46 5.17 16.38
C TYR A 166 -16.86 5.19 17.81
N ARG A 167 -16.44 4.03 18.31
CA ARG A 167 -15.62 3.89 19.52
C ARG A 167 -14.17 3.57 19.17
N SER A 168 -13.97 2.64 18.25
CA SER A 168 -12.68 2.35 17.62
C SER A 168 -12.87 2.20 16.12
N ARG A 169 -11.90 2.63 15.33
CA ARG A 169 -11.95 2.61 13.87
C ARG A 169 -10.66 2.10 13.28
N GLN A 170 -10.76 1.32 12.22
CA GLN A 170 -9.64 0.90 11.40
C GLN A 170 -9.84 1.41 9.99
N TYR A 171 -8.81 2.04 9.42
CA TYR A 171 -8.80 2.54 8.05
C TYR A 171 -8.03 1.60 7.13
N GLU A 172 -8.47 1.53 5.88
CA GLU A 172 -7.75 0.88 4.79
C GLU A 172 -7.67 1.84 3.61
N ILE A 173 -6.46 2.03 3.09
CA ILE A 173 -6.17 2.85 1.92
C ILE A 173 -5.62 1.94 0.83
N VAL A 174 -6.13 2.15 -0.38
CA VAL A 174 -5.72 1.41 -1.57
C VAL A 174 -5.43 2.38 -2.70
N HIS A 175 -4.33 2.15 -3.40
CA HIS A 175 -3.95 2.85 -4.61
C HIS A 175 -3.59 1.82 -5.69
N THR A 176 -4.14 1.98 -6.89
CA THR A 176 -4.02 1.04 -8.01
C THR A 176 -3.66 1.72 -9.33
N GLU A 177 -3.42 3.02 -9.31
CA GLU A 177 -3.10 3.76 -10.51
C GLU A 177 -1.65 3.54 -10.96
N ASN A 178 -1.40 3.64 -12.26
CA ASN A 178 -0.06 3.56 -12.82
C ASN A 178 0.70 4.88 -12.63
N ALA A 179 0.84 5.28 -11.36
CA ALA A 179 1.49 6.53 -10.96
C ALA A 179 2.15 6.39 -9.59
N PRO A 180 3.19 7.17 -9.32
CA PRO A 180 3.78 7.22 -7.99
C PRO A 180 2.79 7.78 -6.99
N PHE A 181 2.70 7.14 -5.83
CA PHE A 181 1.91 7.60 -4.71
C PHE A 181 2.69 7.41 -3.41
N SER A 182 2.80 8.47 -2.63
CA SER A 182 3.45 8.42 -1.32
C SER A 182 2.55 9.03 -0.27
N LEU A 183 2.01 8.19 0.62
CA LEU A 183 1.20 8.62 1.75
C LEU A 183 2.10 9.22 2.83
N ALA A 184 1.98 10.54 3.06
CA ALA A 184 2.76 11.24 4.07
C ALA A 184 2.10 11.15 5.46
N GLY A 185 0.76 11.14 5.53
CA GLY A 185 0.04 11.04 6.80
C GLY A 185 -1.46 11.12 6.66
N ILE A 186 -2.13 10.77 7.75
CA ILE A 186 -3.58 10.91 7.92
C ILE A 186 -3.81 11.58 9.26
N GLU A 187 -4.61 12.63 9.25
CA GLU A 187 -5.06 13.31 10.47
C GLU A 187 -6.57 13.21 10.56
N GLU A 188 -7.09 12.91 11.73
CA GLU A 188 -8.53 12.83 11.99
C GLU A 188 -8.92 13.90 13.01
N ASP A 189 -9.92 14.71 12.64
CA ASP A 189 -10.57 15.66 13.55
C ASP A 189 -11.73 14.95 14.25
N VAL A 190 -11.57 14.73 15.55
CA VAL A 190 -12.48 13.93 16.36
C VAL A 190 -13.05 14.73 17.53
N GLU A 191 -14.35 14.66 17.71
CA GLU A 191 -15.05 15.19 18.86
C GLU A 191 -15.49 14.04 19.79
N GLY A 192 -15.06 14.07 21.04
CA GLY A 192 -15.51 13.12 22.07
C GLY A 192 -16.94 13.43 22.48
N LEU A 193 -17.84 12.47 22.35
CA LEU A 193 -19.19 12.59 22.89
C LEU A 193 -19.19 12.03 24.32
N ILE A 194 -19.31 12.91 25.28
CA ILE A 194 -19.53 12.53 26.68
C ILE A 194 -20.92 11.87 26.73
N GLY A 195 -20.97 10.56 27.02
CA GLY A 195 -22.23 9.86 27.19
C GLY A 195 -23.09 10.53 28.29
N ARG A 196 -24.29 10.86 27.94
CA ARG A 196 -25.34 11.13 28.94
C ARG A 196 -25.85 9.86 29.51
#